data_351febba5e023dac94f4939d9cef4ed2
#
_entry.id   351febba5e023dac94f4939d9cef4ed2
#
_cell.length_a   1.000
_cell.length_b   1.000
_cell.length_c   1.000
_cell.angle_alpha   90.00
_cell.angle_beta   90.00
_cell.angle_gamma   90.00
#
_symmetry.space_group_name_H-M   'P 1'
#
loop_
_entity.id
_entity.type
_entity.pdbx_description
1 polymer ?
#
loop_
_entity_poly.entity_id
_entity_poly.type
_entity_poly.pdbx_seq_one_letter_code
_entity_poly.pdbx_strand_id
1 'polypeptide(L)'
;MRCWDGPLWNGVNTDYGESGIYREDFLKYIKPMTPEEAIAILWDYHHVKQELRPAELIFILGSNDIRVAEYAAELYARKLAPLLLFSGGMGRFTGEWAVPEAELFAEEAMKKGVPGDCILIENKSTNTGENVRFSRAVLEKAGIPEPSSIIALQKPYMERRTLATLQAQWPEVRVAVSSPPFSFRKLSSIVSLLTP
;
A
#
# COMPACT_ATOMS: atom_id res chain seq x y z
N MET A 1 -0.11 -37.04 1.31
CA MET A 1 0.81 -36.65 2.39
C MET A 1 0.08 -35.58 3.19
N ARG A 2 -0.49 -35.94 4.33
CA ARG A 2 -1.30 -35.02 5.16
C ARG A 2 -0.35 -34.35 6.14
N CYS A 3 -0.16 -33.07 6.01
CA CYS A 3 0.61 -32.25 6.94
C CYS A 3 -0.37 -31.41 7.75
N TRP A 4 -0.79 -31.92 8.89
CA TRP A 4 -1.26 -31.12 10.06
C TRP A 4 -2.01 -32.04 11.05
N ASP A 5 -1.27 -32.94 11.70
CA ASP A 5 -1.68 -33.62 12.92
C ASP A 5 -0.85 -33.06 14.09
N GLY A 6 -1.16 -31.85 14.53
CA GLY A 6 -0.58 -31.24 15.73
C GLY A 6 -1.59 -31.19 16.88
N PRO A 7 -1.17 -31.52 18.14
CA PRO A 7 -2.07 -31.77 19.26
C PRO A 7 -2.65 -30.53 19.97
N LEU A 8 -2.77 -29.39 19.32
CA LEU A 8 -3.20 -28.14 19.96
C LEU A 8 -4.70 -27.80 19.82
N TRP A 9 -5.49 -28.67 19.18
CA TRP A 9 -6.92 -28.45 19.02
C TRP A 9 -7.83 -29.42 19.79
N ASN A 10 -7.26 -30.32 20.60
CA ASN A 10 -8.03 -31.32 21.39
C ASN A 10 -8.50 -30.80 22.76
N GLY A 11 -8.78 -29.51 22.91
CA GLY A 11 -9.24 -28.93 24.17
C GLY A 11 -10.32 -27.87 24.05
N VAL A 12 -10.74 -27.47 22.85
CA VAL A 12 -11.92 -26.63 22.70
C VAL A 12 -13.12 -27.53 22.59
N ASN A 13 -13.81 -27.69 23.71
CA ASN A 13 -15.12 -28.36 23.75
C ASN A 13 -16.06 -27.62 22.79
N THR A 14 -16.33 -28.18 21.61
CA THR A 14 -17.25 -27.64 20.61
C THR A 14 -18.70 -27.94 20.94
N ASP A 15 -18.98 -28.27 22.19
CA ASP A 15 -20.34 -28.33 22.71
C ASP A 15 -20.88 -26.90 22.93
N TYR A 16 -20.85 -26.09 21.90
CA TYR A 16 -21.76 -24.96 21.77
C TYR A 16 -23.12 -25.57 21.45
N GLY A 17 -23.77 -26.06 22.51
CA GLY A 17 -25.14 -26.50 22.44
C GLY A 17 -25.97 -25.44 21.70
N GLU A 18 -27.01 -25.90 21.00
CA GLU A 18 -27.98 -25.10 20.24
C GLU A 18 -28.75 -24.05 21.08
N SER A 19 -28.16 -23.49 22.10
CA SER A 19 -28.72 -22.34 22.82
C SER A 19 -28.48 -21.08 22.01
N GLY A 20 -29.39 -20.75 21.11
CA GLY A 20 -29.44 -19.49 20.36
C GLY A 20 -29.44 -18.22 21.25
N ILE A 21 -29.43 -18.40 22.54
CA ILE A 21 -29.43 -17.37 23.60
C ILE A 21 -28.17 -16.47 23.56
N TYR A 22 -27.01 -17.04 23.29
CA TYR A 22 -25.77 -16.23 23.33
C TYR A 22 -25.60 -15.31 22.13
N ARG A 23 -26.15 -15.67 20.99
CA ARG A 23 -26.04 -14.82 19.78
C ARG A 23 -26.95 -13.60 19.87
N GLU A 24 -28.17 -13.78 20.35
CA GLU A 24 -29.14 -12.69 20.50
C GLU A 24 -28.76 -11.74 21.64
N ASP A 25 -28.25 -12.27 22.75
CA ASP A 25 -27.79 -11.44 23.87
C ASP A 25 -26.53 -10.67 23.51
N PHE A 26 -25.59 -11.26 22.80
CA PHE A 26 -24.40 -10.58 22.31
C PHE A 26 -24.75 -9.44 21.34
N LEU A 27 -25.71 -9.65 20.43
CA LEU A 27 -26.16 -8.64 19.48
C LEU A 27 -26.87 -7.43 20.16
N LYS A 28 -27.42 -7.60 21.36
CA LYS A 28 -28.01 -6.48 22.13
C LYS A 28 -26.96 -5.49 22.64
N TYR A 29 -25.70 -5.93 22.82
CA TYR A 29 -24.58 -5.10 23.27
C TYR A 29 -23.76 -4.51 22.14
N ILE A 30 -23.94 -4.99 20.91
CA ILE A 30 -23.28 -4.43 19.73
C ILE A 30 -24.22 -3.40 19.13
N LYS A 31 -23.87 -2.12 19.26
CA LYS A 31 -24.54 -1.08 18.46
C LYS A 31 -24.33 -1.42 16.99
N PRO A 32 -25.39 -1.60 16.18
CA PRO A 32 -25.21 -1.79 14.76
C PRO A 32 -24.47 -0.59 14.18
N MET A 33 -23.35 -0.89 13.52
CA MET A 33 -22.50 0.10 12.88
C MET A 33 -23.03 0.38 11.47
N THR A 34 -23.12 1.64 11.10
CA THR A 34 -23.45 1.99 9.72
C THR A 34 -22.27 1.67 8.79
N PRO A 35 -22.52 1.46 7.48
CA PRO A 35 -21.44 1.30 6.52
C PRO A 35 -20.44 2.46 6.56
N GLU A 36 -20.89 3.69 6.75
CA GLU A 36 -20.07 4.89 6.83
C GLU A 36 -19.15 4.87 8.06
N GLU A 37 -19.68 4.47 9.22
CA GLU A 37 -18.89 4.29 10.45
C GLU A 37 -17.82 3.20 10.25
N ALA A 38 -18.19 2.06 9.65
CA ALA A 38 -17.27 0.97 9.36
C ALA A 38 -16.14 1.39 8.41
N ILE A 39 -16.48 2.11 7.35
CA ILE A 39 -15.51 2.61 6.37
C ILE A 39 -14.58 3.64 7.03
N ALA A 40 -15.08 4.52 7.88
CA ALA A 40 -14.27 5.50 8.59
C ALA A 40 -13.24 4.83 9.51
N ILE A 41 -13.64 3.77 10.22
CA ILE A 41 -12.74 2.98 11.07
C ILE A 41 -11.67 2.27 10.22
N LEU A 42 -12.06 1.63 9.12
CA LEU A 42 -11.12 0.95 8.22
C LEU A 42 -10.16 1.96 7.57
N TRP A 43 -10.66 3.12 7.18
CA TRP A 43 -9.83 4.19 6.65
C TRP A 43 -8.78 4.64 7.65
N ASP A 44 -9.18 4.94 8.89
CA ASP A 44 -8.26 5.33 9.95
C ASP A 44 -7.27 4.22 10.29
N TYR A 45 -7.72 2.98 10.34
CA TYR A 45 -6.86 1.82 10.58
C TYR A 45 -5.77 1.65 9.51
N HIS A 46 -6.08 1.89 8.25
CA HIS A 46 -5.11 1.72 7.17
C HIS A 46 -4.11 2.86 7.06
N HIS A 47 -4.45 4.06 7.52
CA HIS A 47 -3.52 5.19 7.59
C HIS A 47 -2.53 5.03 8.74
N VAL A 48 -1.24 5.03 8.42
CA VAL A 48 -0.18 4.87 9.43
C VAL A 48 0.19 6.20 10.07
N LYS A 49 -0.07 7.33 9.38
CA LYS A 49 0.10 8.70 9.90
C LYS A 49 1.51 8.99 10.39
N GLN A 50 2.53 8.55 9.65
CA GLN A 50 3.91 8.81 9.99
C GLN A 50 4.35 10.22 9.59
N GLU A 51 5.18 10.84 10.42
CA GLU A 51 5.89 12.05 10.06
C GLU A 51 6.96 11.72 8.99
N LEU A 52 6.94 12.45 7.88
CA LEU A 52 7.96 12.29 6.85
C LEU A 52 9.21 13.09 7.19
N ARG A 53 10.34 12.43 7.10
CA ARG A 53 11.69 13.01 7.23
C ARG A 53 12.48 12.71 5.97
N PRO A 54 13.51 13.49 5.64
CA PRO A 54 14.36 13.19 4.51
C PRO A 54 14.88 11.74 4.54
N ALA A 55 14.85 11.10 3.38
CA ALA A 55 15.26 9.74 3.13
C ALA A 55 16.18 9.68 1.90
N GLU A 56 16.77 8.53 1.64
CA GLU A 56 17.66 8.34 0.48
C GLU A 56 16.86 8.03 -0.80
N LEU A 57 15.65 7.50 -0.66
CA LEU A 57 14.82 7.10 -1.78
C LEU A 57 13.33 7.35 -1.49
N ILE A 58 12.59 7.86 -2.47
CA ILE A 58 11.14 7.74 -2.52
C ILE A 58 10.81 6.51 -3.36
N PHE A 59 10.16 5.52 -2.75
CA PHE A 59 9.77 4.26 -3.39
C PHE A 59 8.27 4.26 -3.66
N ILE A 60 7.88 4.29 -4.92
CA ILE A 60 6.49 4.38 -5.35
C ILE A 60 6.04 3.02 -5.84
N LEU A 61 5.08 2.42 -5.13
CA LEU A 61 4.48 1.15 -5.52
C LEU A 61 3.31 1.40 -6.47
N GLY A 62 3.27 0.65 -7.56
CA GLY A 62 2.28 0.77 -8.62
C GLY A 62 0.84 0.67 -8.14
N SER A 63 -0.01 1.42 -8.80
CA SER A 63 -1.45 1.44 -8.57
C SER A 63 -2.18 2.04 -9.78
N ASN A 64 -3.50 1.90 -9.81
CA ASN A 64 -4.35 2.54 -10.80
C ASN A 64 -4.70 4.02 -10.47
N ASP A 65 -3.94 4.68 -9.60
CA ASP A 65 -4.19 6.04 -9.16
C ASP A 65 -2.97 6.94 -9.42
N ILE A 66 -3.05 7.72 -10.48
CA ILE A 66 -1.96 8.60 -10.94
C ILE A 66 -1.57 9.66 -9.90
N ARG A 67 -2.48 10.01 -8.97
CA ARG A 67 -2.20 10.98 -7.91
C ARG A 67 -1.07 10.55 -6.98
N VAL A 68 -0.76 9.26 -6.93
CA VAL A 68 0.41 8.76 -6.18
C VAL A 68 1.71 9.26 -6.82
N ALA A 69 1.78 9.31 -8.16
CA ALA A 69 2.92 9.86 -8.88
C ALA A 69 3.03 11.38 -8.73
N GLU A 70 1.91 12.11 -8.78
CA GLU A 70 1.88 13.55 -8.51
C GLU A 70 2.41 13.88 -7.11
N TYR A 71 1.97 13.10 -6.11
CA TYR A 71 2.44 13.27 -4.75
C TYR A 71 3.93 12.93 -4.59
N ALA A 72 4.43 11.91 -5.30
CA ALA A 72 5.86 11.62 -5.34
C ALA A 72 6.67 12.82 -5.85
N ALA A 73 6.21 13.46 -6.92
CA ALA A 73 6.85 14.67 -7.46
C ALA A 73 6.81 15.84 -6.47
N GLU A 74 5.69 16.02 -5.74
CA GLU A 74 5.60 17.01 -4.66
C GLU A 74 6.63 16.77 -3.56
N LEU A 75 6.78 15.51 -3.09
CA LEU A 75 7.76 15.17 -2.06
C LEU A 75 9.20 15.36 -2.56
N TYR A 76 9.45 15.06 -3.83
CA TYR A 76 10.75 15.34 -4.46
C TYR A 76 11.04 16.85 -4.49
N ALA A 77 10.08 17.68 -4.91
CA ALA A 77 10.22 19.14 -4.91
C ALA A 77 10.48 19.71 -3.51
N ARG A 78 9.93 19.06 -2.47
CA ARG A 78 10.20 19.35 -1.05
C ARG A 78 11.56 18.83 -0.57
N LYS A 79 12.36 18.22 -1.45
CA LYS A 79 13.71 17.67 -1.15
C LYS A 79 13.70 16.58 -0.07
N LEU A 80 12.64 15.76 -0.04
CA LEU A 80 12.53 14.65 0.91
C LEU A 80 13.35 13.42 0.49
N ALA A 81 13.71 13.29 -0.79
CA ALA A 81 14.73 12.36 -1.25
C ALA A 81 15.31 12.80 -2.61
N PRO A 82 16.58 12.44 -2.92
CA PRO A 82 17.20 12.78 -4.18
C PRO A 82 16.79 11.86 -5.35
N LEU A 83 16.22 10.70 -5.06
CA LEU A 83 15.95 9.64 -6.04
C LEU A 83 14.52 9.11 -5.87
N LEU A 84 13.86 8.83 -6.99
CA LEU A 84 12.56 8.17 -7.07
C LEU A 84 12.72 6.82 -7.73
N LEU A 85 12.02 5.79 -7.21
CA LEU A 85 11.90 4.49 -7.84
C LEU A 85 10.42 4.15 -7.99
N PHE A 86 9.94 4.10 -9.22
CA PHE A 86 8.59 3.67 -9.57
C PHE A 86 8.61 2.17 -9.87
N SER A 87 7.74 1.41 -9.20
CA SER A 87 7.65 -0.03 -9.35
C SER A 87 6.22 -0.46 -9.61
N GLY A 88 5.99 -1.16 -10.69
CA GLY A 88 4.68 -1.70 -11.09
C GLY A 88 4.66 -2.05 -12.57
N GLY A 89 4.36 -3.30 -12.87
CA GLY A 89 4.12 -3.79 -14.22
C GLY A 89 2.67 -3.57 -14.66
N MET A 90 2.15 -4.51 -15.44
CA MET A 90 0.73 -4.53 -15.84
C MET A 90 -0.09 -5.08 -14.66
N GLY A 91 -0.80 -4.20 -13.97
CA GLY A 91 -1.63 -4.56 -12.83
C GLY A 91 -2.95 -5.22 -13.24
N ARG A 92 -3.63 -5.86 -12.26
CA ARG A 92 -4.92 -6.52 -12.49
C ARG A 92 -6.01 -5.57 -13.01
N PHE A 93 -5.98 -4.31 -12.59
CA PHE A 93 -6.95 -3.28 -12.96
C PHE A 93 -6.43 -2.34 -14.05
N THR A 94 -5.19 -2.51 -14.48
CA THR A 94 -4.51 -1.69 -15.48
C THR A 94 -4.10 -2.50 -16.71
N GLY A 95 -4.61 -3.74 -16.81
CA GLY A 95 -4.33 -4.63 -17.95
C GLY A 95 -4.79 -4.10 -19.31
N GLU A 96 -5.69 -3.11 -19.33
CA GLU A 96 -6.11 -2.37 -20.53
C GLU A 96 -5.20 -1.18 -20.85
N TRP A 97 -4.28 -0.82 -19.96
CA TRP A 97 -3.33 0.26 -20.22
C TRP A 97 -2.28 -0.23 -21.23
N ALA A 98 -1.87 0.67 -22.11
CA ALA A 98 -0.90 0.35 -23.16
C ALA A 98 0.54 0.16 -22.63
N VAL A 99 0.81 0.64 -21.41
CA VAL A 99 2.13 0.66 -20.78
C VAL A 99 2.06 0.30 -19.28
N PRO A 100 3.16 -0.20 -18.69
CA PRO A 100 3.25 -0.51 -17.27
C PRO A 100 2.96 0.69 -16.35
N GLU A 101 2.40 0.41 -15.17
CA GLU A 101 2.07 1.44 -14.17
C GLU A 101 3.28 2.31 -13.80
N ALA A 102 4.45 1.71 -13.62
CA ALA A 102 5.67 2.43 -13.27
C ALA A 102 6.10 3.43 -14.35
N GLU A 103 5.90 3.12 -15.62
CA GLU A 103 6.25 4.00 -16.74
C GLU A 103 5.31 5.20 -16.80
N LEU A 104 3.99 4.98 -16.66
CA LEU A 104 3.01 6.07 -16.60
C LEU A 104 3.26 7.00 -15.42
N PHE A 105 3.61 6.44 -14.28
CA PHE A 105 3.90 7.21 -13.08
C PHE A 105 5.18 8.02 -13.24
N ALA A 106 6.22 7.45 -13.85
CA ALA A 106 7.47 8.16 -14.15
C ALA A 106 7.23 9.33 -15.13
N GLU A 107 6.43 9.10 -16.19
CA GLU A 107 6.05 10.18 -17.12
C GLU A 107 5.30 11.31 -16.40
N GLU A 108 4.37 10.99 -15.51
CA GLU A 108 3.64 12.01 -14.77
C GLU A 108 4.55 12.80 -13.82
N ALA A 109 5.47 12.13 -13.14
CA ALA A 109 6.45 12.79 -12.30
C ALA A 109 7.38 13.72 -13.10
N MET A 110 7.81 13.30 -14.29
CA MET A 110 8.60 14.15 -15.19
C MET A 110 7.81 15.38 -15.66
N LYS A 111 6.53 15.25 -15.99
CA LYS A 111 5.66 16.41 -16.31
C LYS A 111 5.54 17.39 -15.15
N LYS A 112 5.66 16.91 -13.90
CA LYS A 112 5.69 17.74 -12.68
C LYS A 112 7.07 18.28 -12.33
N GLY A 113 8.09 18.05 -13.17
CA GLY A 113 9.43 18.65 -13.05
C GLY A 113 10.47 17.77 -12.36
N VAL A 114 10.21 16.47 -12.15
CA VAL A 114 11.25 15.54 -11.69
C VAL A 114 12.19 15.22 -12.85
N PRO A 115 13.50 15.44 -12.73
CA PRO A 115 14.47 15.08 -13.78
C PRO A 115 14.49 13.56 -14.02
N GLY A 116 14.58 13.15 -15.29
CA GLY A 116 14.57 11.73 -15.66
C GLY A 116 15.76 10.93 -15.12
N ASP A 117 16.91 11.57 -14.91
CA ASP A 117 18.09 10.97 -14.28
C ASP A 117 17.95 10.75 -12.76
N CYS A 118 16.92 11.34 -12.15
CA CYS A 118 16.52 11.08 -10.75
C CYS A 118 15.41 10.00 -10.63
N ILE A 119 15.09 9.30 -11.73
CA ILE A 119 14.01 8.31 -11.76
C ILE A 119 14.55 6.93 -12.13
N LEU A 120 14.21 5.94 -11.32
CA LEU A 120 14.38 4.53 -11.63
C LEU A 120 13.01 3.90 -11.90
N ILE A 121 12.97 2.91 -12.80
CA ILE A 121 11.75 2.21 -13.21
C ILE A 121 11.93 0.71 -13.03
N GLU A 122 11.00 0.09 -12.33
CA GLU A 122 10.79 -1.35 -12.27
C GLU A 122 9.40 -1.63 -12.87
N ASN A 123 9.31 -2.28 -14.00
CA ASN A 123 8.08 -2.42 -14.79
C ASN A 123 7.60 -3.87 -14.98
N LYS A 124 8.03 -4.81 -14.11
CA LYS A 124 7.70 -6.24 -14.24
C LYS A 124 6.86 -6.80 -13.11
N SER A 125 6.85 -6.12 -11.96
CA SER A 125 6.14 -6.59 -10.77
C SER A 125 4.63 -6.60 -10.97
N THR A 126 3.96 -7.60 -10.40
CA THR A 126 2.51 -7.79 -10.47
C THR A 126 1.84 -7.75 -9.09
N ASN A 127 2.62 -7.66 -8.03
CA ASN A 127 2.15 -7.61 -6.65
C ASN A 127 3.15 -6.90 -5.74
N THR A 128 2.69 -6.50 -4.55
CA THR A 128 3.49 -5.72 -3.58
C THR A 128 4.81 -6.39 -3.19
N GLY A 129 4.84 -7.73 -3.08
CA GLY A 129 6.07 -8.45 -2.75
C GLY A 129 7.09 -8.41 -3.90
N GLU A 130 6.62 -8.50 -5.13
CA GLU A 130 7.48 -8.36 -6.32
C GLU A 130 7.97 -6.93 -6.48
N ASN A 131 7.12 -5.92 -6.20
CA ASN A 131 7.56 -4.54 -6.18
C ASN A 131 8.83 -4.37 -5.33
N VAL A 132 8.85 -4.94 -4.12
CA VAL A 132 10.01 -4.84 -3.24
C VAL A 132 11.22 -5.59 -3.82
N ARG A 133 11.06 -6.87 -4.16
CA ARG A 133 12.18 -7.69 -4.62
C ARG A 133 12.81 -7.19 -5.92
N PHE A 134 11.96 -6.83 -6.89
CA PHE A 134 12.45 -6.38 -8.20
C PHE A 134 13.04 -4.98 -8.15
N SER A 135 12.54 -4.12 -7.28
CA SER A 135 13.12 -2.80 -7.02
C SER A 135 14.51 -2.87 -6.43
N ARG A 136 14.77 -3.79 -5.49
CA ARG A 136 16.12 -4.04 -4.95
C ARG A 136 17.06 -4.47 -6.08
N ALA A 137 16.63 -5.36 -6.96
CA ALA A 137 17.44 -5.76 -8.13
C ALA A 137 17.69 -4.61 -9.12
N VAL A 138 16.76 -3.67 -9.26
CA VAL A 138 16.96 -2.45 -10.09
C VAL A 138 18.03 -1.55 -9.47
N LEU A 139 17.98 -1.32 -8.16
CA LEU A 139 19.00 -0.54 -7.44
C LEU A 139 20.41 -1.17 -7.59
N GLU A 140 20.50 -2.48 -7.35
CA GLU A 140 21.76 -3.22 -7.51
C GLU A 140 22.31 -3.10 -8.93
N LYS A 141 21.47 -3.32 -9.95
CA LYS A 141 21.87 -3.20 -11.36
C LYS A 141 22.31 -1.80 -11.75
N ALA A 142 21.72 -0.78 -11.14
CA ALA A 142 22.10 0.62 -11.34
C ALA A 142 23.37 1.02 -10.58
N GLY A 143 23.97 0.13 -9.80
CA GLY A 143 25.13 0.42 -8.97
C GLY A 143 24.82 1.37 -7.81
N ILE A 144 23.55 1.48 -7.42
CA ILE A 144 23.10 2.33 -6.32
C ILE A 144 23.18 1.51 -5.03
N PRO A 145 23.88 1.99 -4.00
CA PRO A 145 23.92 1.31 -2.71
C PRO A 145 22.51 1.10 -2.14
N GLU A 146 22.33 0.02 -1.41
CA GLU A 146 21.05 -0.24 -0.75
C GLU A 146 20.74 0.89 0.25
N PRO A 147 19.58 1.57 0.10
CA PRO A 147 19.27 2.74 0.92
C PRO A 147 19.04 2.33 2.39
N SER A 148 19.52 3.14 3.31
CA SER A 148 19.27 2.97 4.75
C SER A 148 17.90 3.49 5.17
N SER A 149 17.28 4.33 4.33
CA SER A 149 15.96 4.93 4.59
C SER A 149 15.18 5.19 3.31
N ILE A 150 13.88 4.88 3.36
CA ILE A 150 12.95 5.11 2.25
C ILE A 150 11.65 5.73 2.72
N ILE A 151 11.04 6.53 1.83
CA ILE A 151 9.64 6.92 1.91
C ILE A 151 8.87 6.09 0.89
N ALA A 152 8.03 5.18 1.35
CA ALA A 152 7.22 4.34 0.47
C ALA A 152 5.84 4.97 0.25
N LEU A 153 5.45 5.12 -1.01
CA LEU A 153 4.19 5.74 -1.41
C LEU A 153 3.23 4.73 -2.01
N GLN A 154 1.98 4.79 -1.56
CA GLN A 154 0.88 3.99 -2.09
C GLN A 154 -0.45 4.74 -1.85
N LYS A 155 -1.56 4.15 -2.28
CA LYS A 155 -2.90 4.65 -1.94
C LYS A 155 -3.16 4.62 -0.43
N PRO A 156 -3.97 5.52 0.12
CA PRO A 156 -4.17 5.64 1.56
C PRO A 156 -4.52 4.32 2.26
N TYR A 157 -5.47 3.56 1.72
CA TYR A 157 -5.91 2.29 2.29
C TYR A 157 -4.91 1.14 2.09
N MET A 158 -3.74 1.40 1.50
CA MET A 158 -2.65 0.46 1.29
C MET A 158 -1.42 0.71 2.17
N GLU A 159 -1.35 1.85 2.89
CA GLU A 159 -0.16 2.21 3.69
C GLU A 159 0.26 1.11 4.65
N ARG A 160 -0.67 0.59 5.45
CA ARG A 160 -0.36 -0.46 6.44
C ARG A 160 0.12 -1.76 5.80
N ARG A 161 -0.47 -2.16 4.67
CA ARG A 161 -0.02 -3.33 3.91
C ARG A 161 1.38 -3.10 3.33
N THR A 162 1.63 -1.93 2.78
CA THR A 162 2.93 -1.55 2.21
C THR A 162 4.01 -1.60 3.29
N LEU A 163 3.76 -0.99 4.45
CA LEU A 163 4.68 -1.02 5.59
C LEU A 163 4.98 -2.45 6.03
N ALA A 164 3.96 -3.28 6.25
CA ALA A 164 4.14 -4.66 6.68
C ALA A 164 4.94 -5.49 5.66
N THR A 165 4.69 -5.30 4.36
CA THR A 165 5.44 -6.00 3.31
C THR A 165 6.90 -5.58 3.29
N LEU A 166 7.19 -4.28 3.41
CA LEU A 166 8.55 -3.77 3.46
C LEU A 166 9.29 -4.25 4.70
N GLN A 167 8.68 -4.19 5.86
CA GLN A 167 9.28 -4.72 7.10
C GLN A 167 9.60 -6.21 7.02
N ALA A 168 8.79 -7.00 6.31
CA ALA A 168 9.02 -8.43 6.13
C ALA A 168 10.07 -8.76 5.07
N GLN A 169 10.18 -7.98 3.99
CA GLN A 169 11.03 -8.29 2.84
C GLN A 169 12.27 -7.40 2.70
N TRP A 170 12.32 -6.30 3.45
CA TRP A 170 13.45 -5.37 3.48
C TRP A 170 13.67 -4.84 4.90
N PRO A 171 13.89 -5.74 5.89
CA PRO A 171 13.95 -5.38 7.31
C PRO A 171 15.11 -4.44 7.67
N GLU A 172 16.15 -4.37 6.83
CA GLU A 172 17.33 -3.55 7.07
C GLU A 172 17.05 -2.05 6.82
N VAL A 173 16.03 -1.73 6.03
CA VAL A 173 15.72 -0.35 5.64
C VAL A 173 14.74 0.29 6.63
N ARG A 174 15.02 1.54 7.01
CA ARG A 174 14.06 2.35 7.77
C ARG A 174 12.98 2.88 6.83
N VAL A 175 11.74 2.48 7.06
CA VAL A 175 10.60 2.82 6.20
C VAL A 175 9.70 3.82 6.87
N ALA A 176 9.37 4.91 6.17
CA ALA A 176 8.18 5.71 6.39
C ALA A 176 7.21 5.48 5.24
N VAL A 177 5.92 5.28 5.53
CA VAL A 177 4.88 5.18 4.50
C VAL A 177 4.04 6.44 4.46
N SER A 178 3.58 6.79 3.27
CA SER A 178 2.67 7.91 3.06
C SER A 178 1.81 7.70 1.82
N SER A 179 0.78 8.51 1.71
CA SER A 179 -0.14 8.53 0.57
C SER A 179 -0.56 9.95 0.25
N PRO A 180 -1.05 10.21 -0.97
CA PRO A 180 -1.67 11.50 -1.29
C PRO A 180 -2.76 11.87 -0.28
N PRO A 181 -2.86 13.14 0.11
CA PRO A 181 -3.81 13.59 1.13
C PRO A 181 -5.26 13.58 0.59
N PHE A 182 -5.93 12.43 0.68
CA PHE A 182 -7.35 12.31 0.34
C PHE A 182 -8.20 12.38 1.60
N SER A 183 -9.30 13.12 1.52
CA SER A 183 -10.33 13.00 2.55
C SER A 183 -11.24 11.81 2.22
N PHE A 184 -11.60 11.05 3.23
CA PHE A 184 -12.61 9.99 3.15
C PHE A 184 -13.91 10.45 2.49
N ARG A 185 -14.36 11.69 2.73
CA ARG A 185 -15.56 12.27 2.12
C ARG A 185 -15.53 12.31 0.59
N LYS A 186 -14.35 12.41 -0.02
CA LYS A 186 -14.19 12.41 -1.47
C LYS A 186 -14.32 11.00 -2.08
N LEU A 187 -14.07 9.95 -1.29
CA LEU A 187 -14.28 8.56 -1.69
C LEU A 187 -15.74 8.13 -1.51
N SER A 188 -16.42 8.58 -0.45
CA SER A 188 -17.83 8.25 -0.21
C SER A 188 -18.74 8.81 -1.28
N SER A 189 -18.42 9.99 -1.87
CA SER A 189 -19.16 10.53 -3.00
C SER A 189 -18.99 9.71 -4.28
N ILE A 190 -17.88 8.99 -4.45
CA ILE A 190 -17.68 8.07 -5.58
C ILE A 190 -18.47 6.77 -5.37
N VAL A 191 -18.52 6.28 -4.13
CA VAL A 191 -19.29 5.06 -3.79
C VAL A 191 -20.80 5.30 -3.93
N SER A 192 -21.31 6.47 -3.56
CA SER A 192 -22.73 6.83 -3.73
C SER A 192 -23.15 6.96 -5.21
N LEU A 193 -22.22 7.17 -6.14
CA LEU A 193 -22.46 7.17 -7.58
C LEU A 193 -22.45 5.76 -8.21
N LEU A 194 -21.97 4.75 -7.47
CA LEU A 194 -21.86 3.36 -7.92
C LEU A 194 -22.93 2.44 -7.30
N THR A 195 -23.76 2.96 -6.40
CA THR A 195 -24.94 2.25 -5.88
C THR A 195 -26.17 2.65 -6.70
N PRO A 196 -26.83 1.67 -7.34
CA PRO A 196 -28.05 1.91 -8.11
C PRO A 196 -29.20 2.43 -7.26
#